data_a42e83b8beb052c8056c23f2f74548d9
#
_entry.id   a42e83b8beb052c8056c23f2f74548d9
#
_cell.length_a   1.000
_cell.length_b   1.000
_cell.length_c   1.000
_cell.angle_alpha   90.00
_cell.angle_beta   90.00
_cell.angle_gamma   90.00
#
_symmetry.space_group_name_H-M   'P 1'
#
loop_
_entity.id
_entity.type
_entity.pdbx_description
1 polymer ?
#
loop_
_entity_poly.entity_id
_entity_poly.type
_entity_poly.pdbx_seq_one_letter_code
_entity_poly.pdbx_strand_id
1 'polypeptide(L)'
;MRSARKITRGPKPERALRELGLKSDLRAERPTTEGLIATLSALDLRGRRIGVQLYPSAPEARFTGFLRQVGAQPDTVLPYEYASAVEQQKIVELIDRMAGGGVDVIAFTSTPQVERLFEVAKATRREETLQTALKATAIAAVGPVVAGDLQRRGFNVTITPDHSYFMKPLVTAIVEALAR
;
A
#
# COMPACT_ATOMS: atom_id res chain seq x y z
N MET A 1 3.61 -2.62 -25.42
CA MET A 1 3.60 -3.46 -24.20
C MET A 1 3.76 -4.96 -24.47
N ARG A 2 3.28 -5.53 -25.58
CA ARG A 2 3.37 -6.98 -25.82
C ARG A 2 4.82 -7.51 -25.94
N SER A 3 5.76 -6.70 -26.40
CA SER A 3 7.18 -7.06 -26.55
C SER A 3 8.04 -6.77 -25.31
N ALA A 4 7.57 -5.97 -24.37
CA ALA A 4 8.31 -5.65 -23.15
C ALA A 4 8.16 -6.77 -22.10
N ARG A 5 9.24 -7.13 -21.42
CA ARG A 5 9.20 -8.01 -20.26
C ARG A 5 8.47 -7.33 -19.10
N LYS A 6 7.48 -7.99 -18.53
CA LYS A 6 6.61 -7.46 -17.49
C LYS A 6 6.96 -8.06 -16.13
N ILE A 7 7.32 -7.21 -15.19
CA ILE A 7 7.70 -7.61 -13.84
C ILE A 7 6.71 -6.98 -12.88
N THR A 8 6.14 -7.79 -12.00
CA THR A 8 5.11 -7.34 -11.05
C THR A 8 5.57 -7.49 -9.60
N ARG A 9 5.20 -6.53 -8.78
CA ARG A 9 5.49 -6.56 -7.34
C ARG A 9 4.61 -7.54 -6.57
N GLY A 10 3.40 -7.82 -7.07
CA GLY A 10 2.45 -8.66 -6.36
C GLY A 10 1.19 -8.97 -7.16
N PRO A 11 0.15 -9.54 -6.53
CA PRO A 11 -1.02 -10.08 -7.22
C PRO A 11 -1.92 -9.02 -7.88
N LYS A 12 -1.98 -7.80 -7.34
CA LYS A 12 -2.82 -6.73 -7.90
C LYS A 12 -2.42 -6.36 -9.34
N PRO A 13 -1.16 -6.03 -9.65
CA PRO A 13 -0.74 -5.77 -11.02
C PRO A 13 -0.81 -7.00 -11.93
N GLU A 14 -0.64 -8.22 -11.42
CA GLU A 14 -0.86 -9.44 -12.21
C GLU A 14 -2.31 -9.58 -12.67
N ARG A 15 -3.26 -9.27 -11.78
CA ARG A 15 -4.69 -9.28 -12.13
C ARG A 15 -4.99 -8.25 -13.22
N ALA A 16 -4.50 -7.01 -13.06
CA ALA A 16 -4.70 -5.97 -14.07
C ALA A 16 -4.10 -6.35 -15.44
N LEU A 17 -2.92 -6.99 -15.46
CA LEU A 17 -2.34 -7.50 -16.69
C LEU A 17 -3.22 -8.58 -17.34
N ARG A 18 -3.79 -9.51 -16.56
CA ARG A 18 -4.69 -10.55 -17.07
C ARG A 18 -5.96 -9.99 -17.69
N GLU A 19 -6.54 -8.96 -17.10
CA GLU A 19 -7.71 -8.26 -17.63
C GLU A 19 -7.44 -7.64 -19.03
N LEU A 20 -6.18 -7.32 -19.32
CA LEU A 20 -5.69 -6.86 -20.63
C LEU A 20 -5.18 -7.98 -21.54
N GLY A 21 -5.40 -9.26 -21.19
CA GLY A 21 -4.88 -10.40 -21.94
C GLY A 21 -3.35 -10.53 -21.90
N LEU A 22 -2.68 -9.95 -20.90
CA LEU A 22 -1.24 -9.98 -20.70
C LEU A 22 -0.87 -10.85 -19.49
N LYS A 23 0.38 -11.36 -19.49
CA LYS A 23 0.93 -12.11 -18.36
C LYS A 23 2.12 -11.37 -17.79
N SER A 24 2.34 -11.53 -16.48
CA SER A 24 3.61 -11.17 -15.85
C SER A 24 4.66 -12.22 -16.23
N ASP A 25 5.83 -11.75 -16.65
CA ASP A 25 6.95 -12.64 -17.01
C ASP A 25 7.78 -12.99 -15.76
N LEU A 26 7.71 -12.14 -14.73
CA LEU A 26 8.39 -12.34 -13.45
C LEU A 26 7.60 -11.65 -12.34
N ARG A 27 7.53 -12.26 -11.16
CA ARG A 27 6.93 -11.69 -9.97
C ARG A 27 7.98 -11.62 -8.85
N ALA A 28 7.96 -10.52 -8.09
CA ALA A 28 8.77 -10.42 -6.88
C ALA A 28 8.35 -11.48 -5.85
N GLU A 29 9.32 -12.08 -5.18
CA GLU A 29 9.08 -13.08 -4.12
C GLU A 29 8.24 -12.50 -2.97
N ARG A 30 8.51 -11.24 -2.63
CA ARG A 30 7.75 -10.48 -1.64
C ARG A 30 7.16 -9.24 -2.28
N PRO A 31 5.91 -8.86 -1.95
CA PRO A 31 5.22 -7.73 -2.58
C PRO A 31 5.72 -6.38 -2.02
N THR A 32 7.04 -6.23 -1.91
CA THR A 32 7.73 -5.04 -1.40
C THR A 32 8.72 -4.49 -2.42
N THR A 33 9.21 -3.28 -2.20
CA THR A 33 10.30 -2.69 -3.00
C THR A 33 11.57 -3.52 -2.87
N GLU A 34 11.89 -4.00 -1.67
CA GLU A 34 13.02 -4.90 -1.40
C GLU A 34 12.89 -6.23 -2.16
N GLY A 35 11.68 -6.79 -2.21
CA GLY A 35 11.42 -8.00 -2.99
C GLY A 35 11.61 -7.80 -4.49
N LEU A 36 11.22 -6.63 -5.03
CA LEU A 36 11.53 -6.25 -6.42
C LEU A 36 13.03 -6.11 -6.65
N ILE A 37 13.74 -5.40 -5.78
CA ILE A 37 15.20 -5.23 -5.86
C ILE A 37 15.88 -6.58 -5.85
N ALA A 38 15.55 -7.46 -4.90
CA ALA A 38 16.12 -8.80 -4.81
C ALA A 38 15.89 -9.62 -6.08
N THR A 39 14.67 -9.59 -6.61
CA THR A 39 14.32 -10.29 -7.85
C THR A 39 15.08 -9.74 -9.07
N LEU A 40 15.23 -8.43 -9.16
CA LEU A 40 15.90 -7.76 -10.28
C LEU A 40 17.44 -7.87 -10.20
N SER A 41 18.00 -7.97 -9.00
CA SER A 41 19.45 -8.15 -8.79
C SER A 41 20.00 -9.44 -9.43
N ALA A 42 19.15 -10.43 -9.68
CA ALA A 42 19.51 -11.67 -10.38
C ALA A 42 19.57 -11.52 -11.92
N LEU A 43 19.26 -10.34 -12.45
CA LEU A 43 19.19 -10.08 -13.89
C LEU A 43 20.31 -9.13 -14.34
N ASP A 44 20.82 -9.31 -15.55
CA ASP A 44 21.66 -8.28 -16.18
C ASP A 44 20.77 -7.15 -16.74
N LEU A 45 20.82 -6.02 -16.07
CA LEU A 45 20.02 -4.83 -16.40
C LEU A 45 20.84 -3.71 -17.05
N ARG A 46 22.13 -3.91 -17.28
CA ARG A 46 23.01 -2.90 -17.87
C ARG A 46 22.52 -2.44 -19.25
N GLY A 47 22.40 -1.14 -19.42
CA GLY A 47 21.92 -0.52 -20.66
C GLY A 47 20.43 -0.77 -20.95
N ARG A 48 19.69 -1.45 -20.08
CA ARG A 48 18.27 -1.72 -20.29
C ARG A 48 17.42 -0.52 -19.89
N ARG A 49 16.46 -0.18 -20.74
CA ARG A 49 15.40 0.80 -20.39
C ARG A 49 14.30 0.07 -19.59
N ILE A 50 13.96 0.62 -18.44
CA ILE A 50 12.99 0.01 -17.52
C ILE A 50 11.90 1.02 -17.21
N GLY A 51 10.69 0.79 -17.75
CA GLY A 51 9.50 1.54 -17.40
C GLY A 51 9.07 1.20 -15.96
N VAL A 52 8.96 2.21 -15.10
CA VAL A 52 8.57 2.06 -13.69
C VAL A 52 7.30 2.85 -13.44
N GLN A 53 6.23 2.13 -13.10
CA GLN A 53 5.02 2.76 -12.58
C GLN A 53 5.24 3.09 -11.11
N LEU A 54 5.17 4.36 -10.79
CA LEU A 54 5.25 4.89 -9.44
C LEU A 54 3.85 5.11 -8.86
N TYR A 55 3.80 5.43 -7.56
CA TYR A 55 2.61 5.91 -6.89
C TYR A 55 2.98 7.09 -5.99
N PRO A 56 2.07 8.02 -5.70
CA PRO A 56 2.35 9.15 -4.83
C PRO A 56 2.87 8.70 -3.46
N SER A 57 3.75 9.48 -2.85
CA SER A 57 4.41 9.19 -1.55
C SER A 57 5.32 7.95 -1.50
N ALA A 58 5.58 7.29 -2.62
CA ALA A 58 6.59 6.23 -2.62
C ALA A 58 8.01 6.80 -2.47
N PRO A 59 8.90 6.15 -1.74
CA PRO A 59 10.32 6.47 -1.75
C PRO A 59 10.93 6.07 -3.10
N GLU A 60 10.66 6.87 -4.14
CA GLU A 60 11.14 6.68 -5.51
C GLU A 60 12.65 6.49 -5.57
N ALA A 61 13.36 7.24 -4.74
CA ALA A 61 14.82 7.30 -4.75
C ALA A 61 15.48 5.94 -4.53
N ARG A 62 14.88 5.06 -3.72
CA ARG A 62 15.50 3.76 -3.40
C ARG A 62 15.45 2.80 -4.59
N PHE A 63 14.29 2.65 -5.23
CA PHE A 63 14.13 1.70 -6.33
C PHE A 63 14.79 2.21 -7.61
N THR A 64 14.53 3.47 -7.97
CA THR A 64 15.16 4.10 -9.15
C THR A 64 16.67 4.30 -8.97
N GLY A 65 17.11 4.54 -7.72
CA GLY A 65 18.53 4.56 -7.36
C GLY A 65 19.21 3.23 -7.60
N PHE A 66 18.62 2.14 -7.14
CA PHE A 66 19.10 0.78 -7.43
C PHE A 66 19.20 0.53 -8.94
N LEU A 67 18.17 0.86 -9.72
CA LEU A 67 18.19 0.65 -11.17
C LEU A 67 19.34 1.40 -11.84
N ARG A 68 19.58 2.67 -11.45
CA ARG A 68 20.73 3.44 -11.96
C ARG A 68 22.07 2.84 -11.54
N GLN A 69 22.16 2.37 -10.30
CA GLN A 69 23.38 1.74 -9.76
C GLN A 69 23.77 0.48 -10.52
N VAL A 70 22.81 -0.32 -10.99
CA VAL A 70 23.07 -1.51 -11.80
C VAL A 70 23.21 -1.18 -13.32
N GLY A 71 23.26 0.08 -13.68
CA GLY A 71 23.46 0.54 -15.05
C GLY A 71 22.21 0.52 -15.94
N ALA A 72 21.01 0.39 -15.36
CA ALA A 72 19.76 0.52 -16.08
C ALA A 72 19.32 1.98 -16.22
N GLN A 73 18.44 2.24 -17.18
CA GLN A 73 17.82 3.53 -17.44
C GLN A 73 16.33 3.48 -17.04
N PRO A 74 15.96 3.97 -15.83
CA PRO A 74 14.55 3.99 -15.42
C PRO A 74 13.79 5.12 -16.11
N ASP A 75 12.70 4.77 -16.79
CA ASP A 75 11.68 5.68 -17.29
C ASP A 75 10.48 5.61 -16.33
N THR A 76 10.23 6.68 -15.59
CA THR A 76 9.21 6.68 -14.53
C THR A 76 7.90 7.31 -15.02
N VAL A 77 6.77 6.77 -14.55
CA VAL A 77 5.46 7.34 -14.74
C VAL A 77 4.68 7.34 -13.42
N LEU A 78 4.07 8.47 -13.10
CA LEU A 78 3.14 8.64 -11.99
C LEU A 78 1.71 8.73 -12.58
N PRO A 79 0.96 7.62 -12.63
CA PRO A 79 -0.30 7.57 -13.40
C PRO A 79 -1.49 8.20 -12.68
N TYR A 80 -1.35 8.56 -11.41
CA TYR A 80 -2.42 9.17 -10.59
C TYR A 80 -1.81 9.98 -9.45
N GLU A 81 -2.60 10.90 -8.94
CA GLU A 81 -2.32 11.67 -7.73
C GLU A 81 -3.39 11.38 -6.67
N TYR A 82 -3.05 11.58 -5.40
CA TYR A 82 -4.05 11.52 -4.34
C TYR A 82 -4.92 12.76 -4.36
N ALA A 83 -6.20 12.54 -4.18
CA ALA A 83 -7.21 13.54 -4.42
C ALA A 83 -7.20 14.73 -3.44
N SER A 84 -7.93 15.75 -3.86
CA SER A 84 -8.03 17.13 -3.43
C SER A 84 -8.54 17.39 -1.99
N ALA A 85 -8.69 18.69 -1.66
CA ALA A 85 -9.21 19.22 -0.39
C ALA A 85 -10.59 18.66 0.04
N VAL A 86 -11.47 18.29 -0.90
CA VAL A 86 -12.80 17.70 -0.59
C VAL A 86 -12.67 16.33 0.09
N GLU A 87 -11.68 15.53 -0.28
CA GLU A 87 -11.45 14.25 0.39
C GLU A 87 -10.77 14.41 1.74
N GLN A 88 -10.02 15.50 1.93
CA GLN A 88 -9.46 15.82 3.24
C GLN A 88 -10.58 16.01 4.28
N GLN A 89 -11.67 16.69 3.93
CA GLN A 89 -12.80 16.88 4.83
C GLN A 89 -13.44 15.55 5.24
N LYS A 90 -13.59 14.60 4.31
CA LYS A 90 -14.11 13.25 4.63
C LYS A 90 -13.21 12.48 5.60
N ILE A 91 -11.89 12.67 5.50
CA ILE A 91 -10.95 12.06 6.43
C ILE A 91 -11.08 12.71 7.83
N VAL A 92 -11.25 14.03 7.88
CA VAL A 92 -11.52 14.74 9.15
C VAL A 92 -12.78 14.20 9.80
N GLU A 93 -13.87 14.10 9.06
CA GLU A 93 -15.15 13.55 9.55
C GLU A 93 -15.01 12.10 10.03
N LEU A 94 -14.21 11.29 9.35
CA LEU A 94 -13.88 9.93 9.79
C LEU A 94 -13.14 9.94 11.14
N ILE A 95 -12.13 10.79 11.30
CA ILE A 95 -11.37 10.92 12.55
C ILE A 95 -12.31 11.34 13.71
N ASP A 96 -13.14 12.36 13.48
CA ASP A 96 -14.08 12.85 14.47
C ASP A 96 -15.15 11.79 14.83
N ARG A 97 -15.63 11.03 13.84
CA ARG A 97 -16.56 9.91 14.04
C ARG A 97 -15.93 8.77 14.83
N MET A 98 -14.68 8.41 14.54
CA MET A 98 -13.93 7.41 15.31
C MET A 98 -13.76 7.87 16.76
N ALA A 99 -13.38 9.13 16.98
CA ALA A 99 -13.20 9.70 18.31
C ALA A 99 -14.51 9.72 19.13
N GLY A 100 -15.64 9.86 18.46
CA GLY A 100 -16.99 9.76 19.06
C GLY A 100 -17.49 8.33 19.27
N GLY A 101 -16.66 7.28 19.00
CA GLY A 101 -17.04 5.87 19.14
C GLY A 101 -18.01 5.38 18.05
N GLY A 102 -18.16 6.09 16.96
CA GLY A 102 -19.07 5.75 15.87
C GLY A 102 -18.45 4.83 14.80
N VAL A 103 -17.31 4.19 15.11
CA VAL A 103 -16.61 3.24 14.21
C VAL A 103 -16.08 2.08 15.03
N ASP A 104 -16.57 0.88 14.78
CA ASP A 104 -16.13 -0.34 15.46
C ASP A 104 -14.80 -0.85 14.88
N VAL A 105 -14.65 -0.78 13.55
CA VAL A 105 -13.45 -1.27 12.84
C VAL A 105 -13.04 -0.29 11.75
N ILE A 106 -11.74 0.06 11.71
CA ILE A 106 -11.13 0.73 10.57
C ILE A 106 -10.28 -0.25 9.77
N ALA A 107 -10.49 -0.32 8.45
CA ALA A 107 -9.81 -1.25 7.56
C ALA A 107 -8.85 -0.54 6.59
N PHE A 108 -7.60 -0.99 6.56
CA PHE A 108 -6.57 -0.49 5.66
C PHE A 108 -6.19 -1.54 4.62
N THR A 109 -6.29 -1.19 3.35
CA THR A 109 -5.94 -2.07 2.22
C THR A 109 -4.62 -1.71 1.55
N SER A 110 -4.00 -0.59 1.96
CA SER A 110 -2.71 -0.14 1.42
C SER A 110 -2.03 0.85 2.37
N THR A 111 -0.71 0.88 2.38
CA THR A 111 0.10 1.81 3.17
C THR A 111 -0.22 3.29 2.88
N PRO A 112 -0.45 3.72 1.63
CA PRO A 112 -0.83 5.10 1.34
C PRO A 112 -2.12 5.58 2.05
N GLN A 113 -3.05 4.68 2.36
CA GLN A 113 -4.23 5.06 3.15
C GLN A 113 -3.84 5.40 4.59
N VAL A 114 -2.92 4.63 5.16
CA VAL A 114 -2.36 4.93 6.50
C VAL A 114 -1.65 6.27 6.47
N GLU A 115 -0.71 6.46 5.55
CA GLU A 115 0.05 7.71 5.38
C GLU A 115 -0.90 8.91 5.27
N ARG A 116 -1.90 8.82 4.38
CA ARG A 116 -2.85 9.91 4.14
C ARG A 116 -3.68 10.26 5.38
N LEU A 117 -4.10 9.27 6.16
CA LEU A 117 -4.84 9.51 7.41
C LEU A 117 -4.00 10.34 8.38
N PHE A 118 -2.72 9.99 8.57
CA PHE A 118 -1.81 10.72 9.46
C PHE A 118 -1.44 12.10 8.92
N GLU A 119 -1.23 12.25 7.62
CA GLU A 119 -0.98 13.56 6.98
C GLU A 119 -2.15 14.52 7.22
N VAL A 120 -3.38 14.06 7.02
CA VAL A 120 -4.57 14.89 7.24
C VAL A 120 -4.74 15.23 8.72
N ALA A 121 -4.54 14.28 9.62
CA ALA A 121 -4.59 14.53 11.06
C ALA A 121 -3.59 15.62 11.46
N LYS A 122 -2.36 15.55 10.95
CA LYS A 122 -1.32 16.56 11.17
C LYS A 122 -1.71 17.92 10.58
N ALA A 123 -2.13 17.94 9.32
CA ALA A 123 -2.52 19.19 8.64
C ALA A 123 -3.72 19.89 9.31
N THR A 124 -4.58 19.13 10.00
CA THR A 124 -5.78 19.64 10.67
C THR A 124 -5.68 19.70 12.19
N ARG A 125 -4.47 19.47 12.75
CA ARG A 125 -4.19 19.47 14.19
C ARG A 125 -5.05 18.48 14.98
N ARG A 126 -5.27 17.28 14.41
CA ARG A 126 -6.05 16.19 15.00
C ARG A 126 -5.19 14.97 15.37
N GLU A 127 -3.89 15.12 15.53
CA GLU A 127 -2.95 14.02 15.79
C GLU A 127 -3.30 13.27 17.07
N GLU A 128 -3.53 13.99 18.17
CA GLU A 128 -3.92 13.40 19.47
C GLU A 128 -5.30 12.73 19.39
N THR A 129 -6.25 13.37 18.72
CA THR A 129 -7.58 12.82 18.47
C THR A 129 -7.50 11.51 17.69
N LEU A 130 -6.70 11.48 16.62
CA LEU A 130 -6.48 10.28 15.82
C LEU A 130 -5.81 9.17 16.64
N GLN A 131 -4.80 9.51 17.44
CA GLN A 131 -4.12 8.52 18.28
C GLN A 131 -5.06 7.88 19.28
N THR A 132 -5.89 8.67 19.95
CA THR A 132 -6.89 8.18 20.90
C THR A 132 -7.94 7.33 20.21
N ALA A 133 -8.44 7.78 19.08
CA ALA A 133 -9.44 7.08 18.27
C ALA A 133 -8.92 5.72 17.76
N LEU A 134 -7.69 5.66 17.22
CA LEU A 134 -7.10 4.40 16.76
C LEU A 134 -6.82 3.40 17.88
N LYS A 135 -6.59 3.86 19.11
CA LYS A 135 -6.45 2.94 20.26
C LYS A 135 -7.78 2.36 20.72
N ALA A 136 -8.87 3.05 20.48
CA ALA A 136 -10.23 2.64 20.86
C ALA A 136 -10.96 1.87 19.75
N THR A 137 -10.51 1.97 18.50
CA THR A 137 -11.14 1.32 17.33
C THR A 137 -10.36 0.08 16.95
N ALA A 138 -11.04 -1.03 16.64
CA ALA A 138 -10.38 -2.22 16.10
C ALA A 138 -9.74 -1.92 14.74
N ILE A 139 -8.49 -2.34 14.55
CA ILE A 139 -7.74 -2.06 13.32
C ILE A 139 -7.60 -3.33 12.49
N ALA A 140 -8.12 -3.28 11.27
CA ALA A 140 -7.99 -4.35 10.28
C ALA A 140 -6.97 -3.96 9.19
N ALA A 141 -6.03 -4.84 8.87
CA ALA A 141 -5.05 -4.65 7.81
C ALA A 141 -5.12 -5.78 6.78
N VAL A 142 -5.04 -5.42 5.49
CA VAL A 142 -5.14 -6.40 4.40
C VAL A 142 -3.99 -7.41 4.39
N GLY A 143 -2.88 -7.12 5.06
CA GLY A 143 -1.73 -8.01 5.09
C GLY A 143 -0.52 -7.42 5.81
N PRO A 144 0.61 -8.15 5.85
CA PRO A 144 1.73 -7.88 6.74
C PRO A 144 2.44 -6.54 6.47
N VAL A 145 2.42 -6.05 5.24
CA VAL A 145 3.06 -4.76 4.90
C VAL A 145 2.32 -3.61 5.57
N VAL A 146 0.99 -3.60 5.47
CA VAL A 146 0.14 -2.57 6.10
C VAL A 146 0.12 -2.73 7.61
N ALA A 147 0.02 -3.96 8.10
CA ALA A 147 0.08 -4.25 9.53
C ALA A 147 1.41 -3.78 10.14
N GLY A 148 2.54 -4.09 9.51
CA GLY A 148 3.85 -3.66 9.96
C GLY A 148 4.05 -2.15 9.94
N ASP A 149 3.41 -1.42 9.02
CA ASP A 149 3.45 0.04 9.02
C ASP A 149 2.70 0.63 10.22
N LEU A 150 1.49 0.14 10.50
CA LEU A 150 0.69 0.55 11.66
C LEU A 150 1.40 0.22 12.98
N GLN A 151 2.01 -0.98 13.09
CA GLN A 151 2.79 -1.39 14.26
C GLN A 151 4.00 -0.49 14.51
N ARG A 152 4.75 -0.10 13.48
CA ARG A 152 5.85 0.87 13.61
C ARG A 152 5.38 2.25 14.09
N ARG A 153 4.13 2.60 13.85
CA ARG A 153 3.49 3.82 14.35
C ARG A 153 2.91 3.67 15.78
N GLY A 154 3.05 2.47 16.39
CA GLY A 154 2.62 2.19 17.76
C GLY A 154 1.17 1.71 17.88
N PHE A 155 0.53 1.25 16.78
CA PHE A 155 -0.85 0.76 16.81
C PHE A 155 -0.91 -0.76 16.69
N ASN A 156 -1.78 -1.37 17.50
CA ASN A 156 -2.04 -2.80 17.46
C ASN A 156 -3.04 -3.12 16.33
N VAL A 157 -2.65 -3.99 15.42
CA VAL A 157 -3.52 -4.52 14.37
C VAL A 157 -4.16 -5.80 14.88
N THR A 158 -5.48 -5.78 15.08
CA THR A 158 -6.23 -6.87 15.69
C THR A 158 -6.82 -7.84 14.67
N ILE A 159 -7.00 -7.41 13.42
CA ILE A 159 -7.66 -8.20 12.38
C ILE A 159 -6.77 -8.23 11.13
N THR A 160 -6.33 -9.43 10.73
CA THR A 160 -5.60 -9.68 9.48
C THR A 160 -6.02 -11.01 8.89
N PRO A 161 -6.08 -11.14 7.55
CA PRO A 161 -6.24 -12.46 6.93
C PRO A 161 -5.02 -13.35 7.13
N ASP A 162 -5.22 -14.65 7.34
CA ASP A 162 -4.13 -15.59 7.62
C ASP A 162 -3.23 -15.89 6.40
N HIS A 163 -3.79 -16.08 5.20
CA HIS A 163 -3.06 -16.64 4.06
C HIS A 163 -3.18 -15.86 2.74
N SER A 164 -4.10 -14.89 2.64
CA SER A 164 -4.42 -14.22 1.37
C SER A 164 -4.71 -12.74 1.59
N TYR A 165 -3.86 -11.89 1.01
CA TYR A 165 -3.80 -10.46 1.32
C TYR A 165 -4.53 -9.61 0.29
N PHE A 166 -5.87 -9.76 0.20
CA PHE A 166 -6.74 -8.97 -0.66
C PHE A 166 -8.13 -8.77 -0.03
N MET A 167 -8.99 -8.02 -0.67
CA MET A 167 -10.24 -7.50 -0.09
C MET A 167 -11.15 -8.59 0.50
N LYS A 168 -11.42 -9.68 -0.25
CA LYS A 168 -12.38 -10.71 0.19
C LYS A 168 -11.95 -11.39 1.51
N PRO A 169 -10.71 -11.91 1.67
CA PRO A 169 -10.25 -12.45 2.95
C PRO A 169 -10.27 -11.43 4.09
N LEU A 170 -9.94 -10.16 3.82
CA LEU A 170 -10.00 -9.11 4.84
C LEU A 170 -11.44 -8.92 5.35
N VAL A 171 -12.41 -8.84 4.43
CA VAL A 171 -13.83 -8.70 4.80
C VAL A 171 -14.31 -9.93 5.61
N THR A 172 -13.91 -11.14 5.20
CA THR A 172 -14.23 -12.36 5.95
C THR A 172 -13.69 -12.29 7.39
N ALA A 173 -12.39 -11.91 7.55
CA ALA A 173 -11.78 -11.79 8.87
C ALA A 173 -12.46 -10.72 9.75
N ILE A 174 -12.90 -9.60 9.16
CA ILE A 174 -13.66 -8.57 9.88
C ILE A 174 -15.01 -9.12 10.36
N VAL A 175 -15.76 -9.78 9.47
CA VAL A 175 -17.06 -10.35 9.82
C VAL A 175 -16.93 -11.38 10.95
N GLU A 176 -15.95 -12.26 10.88
CA GLU A 176 -15.68 -13.26 11.93
C GLU A 176 -15.27 -12.62 13.26
N ALA A 177 -14.52 -11.52 13.22
CA ALA A 177 -14.13 -10.80 14.44
C ALA A 177 -15.29 -10.06 15.10
N LEU A 178 -16.24 -9.53 14.32
CA LEU A 178 -17.43 -8.83 14.82
C LEU A 178 -18.56 -9.79 15.28
N ALA A 179 -18.52 -11.07 14.86
CA ALA A 179 -19.51 -12.06 15.25
C ALA A 179 -19.22 -12.73 16.63
N ARG A 180 -18.08 -12.43 17.22
CA ARG A 180 -17.64 -12.93 18.54
C ARG A 180 -18.02 -11.98 19.65
#